data_ae7d8f94a45854337e2572d7e456cb8f
#
_entry.id   ae7d8f94a45854337e2572d7e456cb8f
#
_cell.length_a   1.000
_cell.length_b   1.000
_cell.length_c   1.000
_cell.angle_alpha   90.00
_cell.angle_beta   90.00
_cell.angle_gamma   90.00
#
_symmetry.space_group_name_H-M   'P 1'
#
loop_
_entity.id
_entity.type
_entity.pdbx_description
1 polymer ?
#
loop_
_entity_poly.entity_id
_entity_poly.type
_entity_poly.pdbx_seq_one_letter_code
_entity_poly.pdbx_strand_id
1 'polypeptide(L)'
;MKDRLWWHKPLRVIQTNLQVKDTGLMNPEKIVREIDEMAGNVLVINTGGIYAWYRSKVKYHHINEYLPEDFDLLGEIIHECHKRNIRVVARFDFSKTHDYIFQQRPQWFVRDLNKKPRIYGKDRMGVWSLLLSTCINEGYRNDEVAVPVLNEVLDTYDIDGIFFNAPHYELCHCDTCKDK
;
A
#
# COMPACT_ATOMS: atom_id res chain seq x y z
N MET A 1 19.64 -4.57 -19.70
CA MET A 1 19.33 -5.77 -18.92
C MET A 1 19.38 -5.37 -17.46
N LYS A 2 18.26 -5.38 -16.72
CA LYS A 2 18.24 -5.01 -15.31
C LYS A 2 19.22 -5.92 -14.53
N ASP A 3 20.04 -5.32 -13.66
CA ASP A 3 20.89 -6.08 -12.72
C ASP A 3 19.97 -6.87 -11.77
N ARG A 4 19.77 -8.15 -12.09
CA ARG A 4 18.86 -9.04 -11.34
C ARG A 4 19.33 -9.35 -9.93
N LEU A 5 20.55 -8.95 -9.56
CA LEU A 5 21.16 -9.21 -8.26
C LEU A 5 21.47 -7.91 -7.51
N TRP A 6 20.69 -6.86 -7.76
CA TRP A 6 20.90 -5.56 -7.14
C TRP A 6 20.89 -5.61 -5.61
N TRP A 7 20.14 -6.52 -5.02
CA TRP A 7 20.07 -6.72 -3.56
C TRP A 7 21.32 -7.37 -2.95
N HIS A 8 22.28 -7.85 -3.74
CA HIS A 8 23.58 -8.31 -3.27
C HIS A 8 24.58 -7.17 -3.03
N LYS A 9 24.24 -5.95 -3.45
CA LYS A 9 25.07 -4.75 -3.22
C LYS A 9 24.65 -4.06 -1.92
N PRO A 10 25.52 -3.24 -1.31
CA PRO A 10 25.13 -2.45 -0.15
C PRO A 10 23.92 -1.57 -0.46
N LEU A 11 22.86 -1.72 0.34
CA LEU A 11 21.61 -0.99 0.19
C LEU A 11 21.56 0.22 1.15
N ARG A 12 21.20 1.37 0.61
CA ARG A 12 20.83 2.58 1.34
C ARG A 12 19.37 2.87 1.02
N VAL A 13 18.52 2.35 1.90
CA VAL A 13 17.07 2.35 1.70
C VAL A 13 16.47 3.62 2.30
N ILE A 14 15.74 4.36 1.48
CA ILE A 14 14.91 5.48 1.92
C ILE A 14 13.46 5.03 1.85
N GLN A 15 12.75 5.13 2.97
CA GLN A 15 11.31 4.86 3.00
C GLN A 15 10.56 6.15 3.25
N THR A 16 9.63 6.47 2.36
CA THR A 16 8.70 7.56 2.56
C THR A 16 7.52 7.12 3.42
N ASN A 17 7.12 7.95 4.38
CA ASN A 17 5.94 7.73 5.22
C ASN A 17 4.87 8.77 4.91
N LEU A 18 4.45 8.81 3.66
CA LEU A 18 3.52 9.79 3.12
C LEU A 18 2.13 9.65 3.74
N GLN A 19 1.54 10.77 4.07
CA GLN A 19 0.11 10.86 4.36
C GLN A 19 -0.66 11.06 3.05
N VAL A 20 -1.93 10.65 3.03
CA VAL A 20 -2.80 10.74 1.85
C VAL A 20 -2.80 12.13 1.22
N LYS A 21 -2.93 13.18 2.06
CA LYS A 21 -2.95 14.59 1.64
C LYS A 21 -1.64 15.11 1.05
N ASP A 22 -0.51 14.45 1.35
CA ASP A 22 0.80 14.89 0.84
C ASP A 22 0.91 14.69 -0.67
N THR A 23 0.09 13.77 -1.22
CA THR A 23 0.13 13.37 -2.63
C THR A 23 -0.02 14.55 -3.59
N GLY A 24 -0.91 15.49 -3.28
CA GLY A 24 -1.13 16.69 -4.13
C GLY A 24 0.05 17.68 -4.13
N LEU A 25 1.02 17.51 -3.22
CA LEU A 25 2.19 18.37 -3.10
C LEU A 25 3.47 17.70 -3.60
N MET A 26 3.39 16.45 -4.03
CA MET A 26 4.56 15.67 -4.45
C MET A 26 5.04 16.11 -5.83
N ASN A 27 6.36 16.33 -5.93
CA ASN A 27 7.06 16.55 -7.19
C ASN A 27 8.06 15.41 -7.37
N PRO A 28 7.87 14.53 -8.37
CA PRO A 28 8.72 13.35 -8.58
C PRO A 28 10.21 13.67 -8.72
N GLU A 29 10.55 14.64 -9.58
CA GLU A 29 11.95 15.02 -9.81
C GLU A 29 12.63 15.52 -8.54
N LYS A 30 11.94 16.36 -7.76
CA LYS A 30 12.46 16.89 -6.49
C LYS A 30 12.69 15.78 -5.48
N ILE A 31 11.70 14.90 -5.30
CA ILE A 31 11.79 13.78 -4.34
C ILE A 31 12.97 12.89 -4.69
N VAL A 32 13.10 12.50 -5.95
CA VAL A 32 14.14 11.57 -6.40
C VAL A 32 15.52 12.21 -6.35
N ARG A 33 15.63 13.51 -6.65
CA ARG A 33 16.87 14.26 -6.47
C ARG A 33 17.30 14.29 -4.99
N GLU A 34 16.40 14.55 -4.06
CA GLU A 34 16.71 14.55 -2.62
C GLU A 34 17.16 13.16 -2.14
N ILE A 35 16.57 12.08 -2.67
CA ILE A 35 17.01 10.69 -2.38
C ILE A 35 18.42 10.44 -2.90
N ASP A 36 18.74 10.91 -4.10
CA ASP A 36 20.07 10.79 -4.72
C ASP A 36 21.13 11.60 -3.94
N GLU A 37 20.81 12.84 -3.54
CA GLU A 37 21.67 13.67 -2.69
C GLU A 37 21.98 13.01 -1.33
N MET A 38 21.04 12.25 -0.77
CA MET A 38 21.26 11.39 0.41
C MET A 38 22.01 10.10 0.11
N ALA A 39 22.48 9.91 -1.13
CA ALA A 39 23.07 8.69 -1.63
C ALA A 39 22.18 7.44 -1.47
N GLY A 40 20.86 7.61 -1.44
CA GLY A 40 19.89 6.52 -1.44
C GLY A 40 19.95 5.74 -2.76
N ASN A 41 19.87 4.42 -2.71
CA ASN A 41 19.84 3.59 -3.91
C ASN A 41 18.63 2.64 -3.98
N VAL A 42 17.76 2.70 -2.97
CA VAL A 42 16.46 2.01 -2.92
C VAL A 42 15.43 2.95 -2.30
N LEU A 43 14.32 3.16 -3.00
CA LEU A 43 13.14 3.86 -2.49
C LEU A 43 12.06 2.83 -2.14
N VAL A 44 11.56 2.85 -0.90
CA VAL A 44 10.32 2.16 -0.52
C VAL A 44 9.19 3.18 -0.50
N ILE A 45 8.21 3.02 -1.38
CA ILE A 45 7.12 3.99 -1.57
C ILE A 45 5.75 3.36 -1.41
N ASN A 46 4.82 4.09 -0.80
CA ASN A 46 3.42 3.68 -0.69
C ASN A 46 2.83 3.44 -2.10
N THR A 47 2.24 2.27 -2.30
CA THR A 47 1.66 1.87 -3.59
C THR A 47 0.22 1.42 -3.46
N GLY A 48 -0.08 0.54 -2.51
CA GLY A 48 -1.44 0.01 -2.40
C GLY A 48 -1.80 -0.52 -1.00
N GLY A 49 -3.00 -1.03 -0.90
CA GLY A 49 -3.57 -1.60 0.31
C GLY A 49 -4.68 -0.73 0.90
N ILE A 50 -4.45 -0.04 2.02
CA ILE A 50 -5.47 0.86 2.63
C ILE A 50 -5.92 1.91 1.62
N TYR A 51 -4.98 2.49 0.89
CA TYR A 51 -5.19 3.43 -0.21
C TYR A 51 -4.41 2.98 -1.45
N ALA A 52 -5.00 3.14 -2.62
CA ALA A 52 -4.28 3.09 -3.89
C ALA A 52 -3.57 4.44 -4.11
N TRP A 53 -2.26 4.40 -4.39
CA TRP A 53 -1.45 5.56 -4.71
C TRP A 53 -1.26 5.73 -6.23
N TYR A 54 -2.14 5.10 -6.99
CA TYR A 54 -2.30 5.15 -8.45
C TYR A 54 -3.79 4.94 -8.79
N ARG A 55 -4.18 5.12 -10.04
CA ARG A 55 -5.56 4.94 -10.51
C ARG A 55 -5.90 3.46 -10.68
N SER A 56 -6.07 2.76 -9.55
CA SER A 56 -6.44 1.34 -9.50
C SER A 56 -7.83 1.09 -10.09
N LYS A 57 -7.97 -0.01 -10.83
CA LYS A 57 -9.24 -0.52 -11.37
C LYS A 57 -9.83 -1.65 -10.52
N VAL A 58 -9.10 -2.09 -9.50
CA VAL A 58 -9.53 -3.18 -8.63
C VAL A 58 -10.68 -2.71 -7.75
N LYS A 59 -11.78 -3.45 -7.79
CA LYS A 59 -12.94 -3.16 -6.94
C LYS A 59 -12.54 -3.22 -5.46
N TYR A 60 -13.05 -2.27 -4.66
CA TYR A 60 -12.74 -2.14 -3.23
C TYR A 60 -11.31 -1.71 -2.89
N HIS A 61 -10.45 -1.43 -3.86
CA HIS A 61 -9.20 -0.76 -3.61
C HIS A 61 -9.43 0.76 -3.60
N HIS A 62 -9.46 1.36 -2.42
CA HIS A 62 -9.82 2.77 -2.24
C HIS A 62 -8.74 3.69 -2.83
N ILE A 63 -9.11 4.45 -3.85
CA ILE A 63 -8.20 5.40 -4.50
C ILE A 63 -8.00 6.62 -3.60
N ASN A 64 -6.75 7.02 -3.40
CA ASN A 64 -6.41 8.25 -2.70
C ASN A 64 -7.01 9.46 -3.41
N GLU A 65 -7.85 10.21 -2.71
CA GLU A 65 -8.63 11.35 -3.23
C GLU A 65 -7.75 12.53 -3.67
N TYR A 66 -6.50 12.59 -3.20
CA TYR A 66 -5.55 13.64 -3.52
C TYR A 66 -4.65 13.32 -4.71
N LEU A 67 -4.83 12.16 -5.37
CA LEU A 67 -4.10 11.84 -6.59
C LEU A 67 -4.48 12.80 -7.72
N PRO A 68 -3.49 13.32 -8.46
CA PRO A 68 -3.77 14.10 -9.67
C PRO A 68 -4.64 13.32 -10.65
N GLU A 69 -5.56 14.01 -11.34
CA GLU A 69 -6.47 13.34 -12.28
C GLU A 69 -5.77 12.88 -13.55
N ASP A 70 -4.93 13.76 -14.12
CA ASP A 70 -4.31 13.58 -15.44
C ASP A 70 -2.80 13.30 -15.35
N PHE A 71 -2.32 12.80 -14.21
CA PHE A 71 -0.90 12.58 -14.00
C PHE A 71 -0.66 11.30 -13.19
N ASP A 72 0.13 10.39 -13.76
CA ASP A 72 0.56 9.16 -13.08
C ASP A 72 1.76 9.42 -12.17
N LEU A 73 1.47 9.89 -10.96
CA LEU A 73 2.49 10.23 -9.96
C LEU A 73 3.42 9.05 -9.63
N LEU A 74 2.87 7.85 -9.49
CA LEU A 74 3.66 6.66 -9.17
C LEU A 74 4.58 6.28 -10.32
N GLY A 75 4.07 6.26 -11.54
CA GLY A 75 4.85 5.98 -12.75
C GLY A 75 5.99 6.97 -12.95
N GLU A 76 5.74 8.26 -12.75
CA GLU A 76 6.77 9.30 -12.87
C GLU A 76 7.85 9.17 -11.78
N ILE A 77 7.50 8.85 -10.54
CA ILE A 77 8.50 8.60 -9.50
C ILE A 77 9.37 7.39 -9.84
N ILE A 78 8.78 6.30 -10.33
CA ILE A 78 9.51 5.11 -10.76
C ILE A 78 10.48 5.46 -11.91
N HIS A 79 9.99 6.20 -12.91
CA HIS A 79 10.78 6.64 -14.04
C HIS A 79 11.98 7.49 -13.60
N GLU A 80 11.78 8.51 -12.76
CA GLU A 80 12.84 9.36 -12.25
C GLU A 80 13.86 8.59 -11.38
N CYS A 81 13.40 7.63 -10.57
CA CYS A 81 14.27 6.75 -9.81
C CYS A 81 15.19 5.93 -10.74
N HIS A 82 14.62 5.31 -11.75
CA HIS A 82 15.39 4.46 -12.68
C HIS A 82 16.42 5.26 -13.50
N LYS A 83 16.13 6.52 -13.85
CA LYS A 83 17.12 7.41 -14.48
C LYS A 83 18.40 7.59 -13.65
N ARG A 84 18.26 7.52 -12.32
CA ARG A 84 19.35 7.68 -11.34
C ARG A 84 19.85 6.35 -10.75
N ASN A 85 19.47 5.22 -11.35
CA ASN A 85 19.78 3.87 -10.85
C ASN A 85 19.29 3.61 -9.40
N ILE A 86 18.24 4.30 -8.96
CA ILE A 86 17.56 4.05 -7.70
C ILE A 86 16.48 2.98 -7.95
N ARG A 87 16.50 1.91 -7.14
CA ARG A 87 15.51 0.83 -7.19
C ARG A 87 14.23 1.23 -6.47
N VAL A 88 13.09 0.78 -6.98
CA VAL A 88 11.79 1.10 -6.37
C VAL A 88 11.14 -0.16 -5.84
N VAL A 89 10.87 -0.16 -4.53
CA VAL A 89 10.16 -1.22 -3.83
C VAL A 89 8.75 -0.72 -3.49
N ALA A 90 7.77 -1.34 -4.08
CA ALA A 90 6.36 -1.02 -3.88
C ALA A 90 5.88 -1.50 -2.50
N ARG A 91 5.38 -0.59 -1.66
CA ARG A 91 4.88 -0.89 -0.33
C ARG A 91 3.38 -1.04 -0.32
N PHE A 92 2.91 -2.17 0.24
CA PHE A 92 1.50 -2.49 0.41
C PHE A 92 1.12 -2.68 1.87
N ASP A 93 -0.05 -2.19 2.27
CA ASP A 93 -0.64 -2.41 3.59
C ASP A 93 -2.11 -2.81 3.47
N PHE A 94 -2.39 -4.10 3.45
CA PHE A 94 -3.76 -4.64 3.41
C PHE A 94 -4.32 -4.93 4.82
N SER A 95 -3.66 -4.48 5.88
CA SER A 95 -4.06 -4.78 7.26
C SER A 95 -5.37 -4.12 7.69
N LYS A 96 -5.80 -3.11 6.96
CA LYS A 96 -6.99 -2.31 7.28
C LYS A 96 -7.65 -1.83 5.99
N THR A 97 -8.93 -1.48 6.09
CA THR A 97 -9.62 -0.75 5.01
C THR A 97 -10.81 0.04 5.58
N HIS A 98 -11.49 0.75 4.70
CA HIS A 98 -12.52 1.76 5.02
C HIS A 98 -13.83 1.13 5.48
N ASP A 99 -14.58 1.86 6.30
CA ASP A 99 -15.86 1.44 6.88
C ASP A 99 -16.96 1.20 5.83
N TYR A 100 -16.97 1.95 4.71
CA TYR A 100 -17.94 1.70 3.64
C TYR A 100 -17.75 0.31 3.00
N ILE A 101 -16.52 -0.23 2.99
CA ILE A 101 -16.26 -1.59 2.52
C ILE A 101 -16.79 -2.61 3.53
N PHE A 102 -16.67 -2.31 4.83
CA PHE A 102 -17.28 -3.13 5.87
C PHE A 102 -18.80 -3.28 5.70
N GLN A 103 -19.49 -2.21 5.31
CA GLN A 103 -20.93 -2.27 5.05
C GLN A 103 -21.31 -3.21 3.91
N GLN A 104 -20.42 -3.39 2.93
CA GLN A 104 -20.65 -4.24 1.76
C GLN A 104 -20.07 -5.66 1.91
N ARG A 105 -19.00 -5.81 2.69
CA ARG A 105 -18.24 -7.04 2.87
C ARG A 105 -17.87 -7.28 4.35
N PRO A 106 -18.84 -7.37 5.25
CA PRO A 106 -18.59 -7.47 6.70
C PRO A 106 -17.78 -8.70 7.12
N GLN A 107 -17.79 -9.76 6.31
CA GLN A 107 -17.02 -10.98 6.55
C GLN A 107 -15.51 -10.78 6.43
N TRP A 108 -15.03 -9.78 5.68
CA TRP A 108 -13.61 -9.55 5.46
C TRP A 108 -12.83 -9.00 6.66
N PHE A 109 -13.53 -8.71 7.75
CA PHE A 109 -12.96 -7.96 8.86
C PHE A 109 -12.77 -8.79 10.12
N VAL A 110 -11.72 -8.45 10.87
CA VAL A 110 -11.43 -9.05 12.17
C VAL A 110 -12.61 -8.89 13.12
N ARG A 111 -12.95 -9.97 13.83
CA ARG A 111 -13.98 -9.99 14.85
C ARG A 111 -13.36 -10.28 16.21
N ASP A 112 -13.80 -9.55 17.24
CA ASP A 112 -13.52 -9.88 18.64
C ASP A 112 -14.36 -11.07 19.12
N LEU A 113 -14.20 -11.45 20.40
CA LEU A 113 -14.98 -12.52 21.03
C LEU A 113 -16.49 -12.26 21.01
N ASN A 114 -16.92 -11.02 20.99
CA ASN A 114 -18.32 -10.60 20.93
C ASN A 114 -18.80 -10.39 19.48
N LYS A 115 -18.05 -10.86 18.48
CA LYS A 115 -18.33 -10.70 17.04
C LYS A 115 -18.36 -9.24 16.55
N LYS A 116 -17.87 -8.29 17.34
CA LYS A 116 -17.76 -6.89 16.93
C LYS A 116 -16.54 -6.69 16.02
N PRO A 117 -16.64 -5.83 15.00
CA PRO A 117 -15.49 -5.50 14.16
C PRO A 117 -14.45 -4.71 14.94
N ARG A 118 -13.19 -4.95 14.65
CA ARG A 118 -12.10 -4.20 15.26
C ARG A 118 -11.87 -2.88 14.51
N ILE A 119 -12.16 -1.78 15.19
CA ILE A 119 -11.98 -0.42 14.67
C ILE A 119 -10.55 0.04 14.99
N TYR A 120 -9.88 0.59 13.98
CA TYR A 120 -8.54 1.16 14.10
C TYR A 120 -8.61 2.68 14.07
N GLY A 121 -7.92 3.33 15.00
CA GLY A 121 -7.75 4.78 14.99
C GLY A 121 -8.99 5.58 15.39
N LYS A 122 -9.97 4.96 16.04
CA LYS A 122 -11.17 5.65 16.57
C LYS A 122 -10.85 6.89 17.43
N ASP A 123 -9.68 6.89 18.08
CA ASP A 123 -9.23 7.95 18.95
C ASP A 123 -8.27 8.95 18.25
N ARG A 124 -8.03 8.77 16.95
CA ARG A 124 -7.19 9.68 16.17
C ARG A 124 -8.03 10.75 15.49
N MET A 125 -7.92 11.98 15.99
CA MET A 125 -8.64 13.11 15.41
C MET A 125 -8.07 13.51 14.04
N GLY A 126 -8.92 13.63 13.05
CA GLY A 126 -8.77 14.56 11.92
C GLY A 126 -8.02 14.11 10.67
N VAL A 127 -7.40 12.92 10.59
CA VAL A 127 -6.54 12.59 9.44
C VAL A 127 -6.95 11.32 8.70
N TRP A 128 -7.77 10.48 9.30
CA TRP A 128 -8.12 9.17 8.75
C TRP A 128 -9.63 8.99 8.77
N SER A 129 -10.21 8.58 7.64
CA SER A 129 -11.51 7.93 7.64
C SER A 129 -11.51 6.76 8.64
N LEU A 130 -12.68 6.36 9.07
CA LEU A 130 -12.82 5.23 9.97
C LEU A 130 -12.30 3.97 9.27
N LEU A 131 -11.22 3.41 9.81
CA LEU A 131 -10.59 2.19 9.31
C LEU A 131 -10.90 1.01 10.23
N LEU A 132 -11.08 -0.16 9.64
CA LEU A 132 -11.28 -1.41 10.35
C LEU A 132 -10.22 -2.43 9.93
N SER A 133 -9.78 -3.25 10.89
CA SER A 133 -8.80 -4.31 10.64
C SER A 133 -9.39 -5.42 9.77
N THR A 134 -8.66 -5.81 8.74
CA THR A 134 -9.02 -6.89 7.82
C THR A 134 -8.51 -8.24 8.31
N CYS A 135 -9.31 -9.30 8.15
CA CYS A 135 -8.92 -10.65 8.53
C CYS A 135 -7.96 -11.24 7.48
N ILE A 136 -6.89 -11.91 7.95
CA ILE A 136 -5.88 -12.51 7.08
C ILE A 136 -6.41 -13.68 6.24
N ASN A 137 -7.47 -14.34 6.71
CA ASN A 137 -8.07 -15.50 6.05
C ASN A 137 -9.21 -15.13 5.09
N GLU A 138 -9.48 -13.84 4.91
CA GLU A 138 -10.63 -13.36 4.12
C GLU A 138 -10.18 -12.62 2.85
N GLY A 139 -11.14 -12.44 1.93
CA GLY A 139 -10.91 -12.02 0.56
C GLY A 139 -10.17 -10.70 0.38
N TYR A 140 -10.27 -9.74 1.33
CA TYR A 140 -9.55 -8.47 1.19
C TYR A 140 -8.03 -8.64 1.16
N ARG A 141 -7.49 -9.53 1.99
CA ARG A 141 -6.05 -9.84 2.02
C ARG A 141 -5.64 -10.95 1.05
N ASN A 142 -6.57 -11.47 0.26
CA ASN A 142 -6.38 -12.59 -0.64
C ASN A 142 -6.96 -12.28 -2.04
N ASP A 143 -7.74 -13.19 -2.58
CA ASP A 143 -8.11 -13.27 -3.98
C ASP A 143 -9.03 -12.17 -4.47
N GLU A 144 -9.75 -11.48 -3.57
CA GLU A 144 -10.72 -10.48 -4.00
C GLU A 144 -10.13 -9.08 -4.13
N VAL A 145 -9.05 -8.75 -3.35
CA VAL A 145 -8.42 -7.41 -3.43
C VAL A 145 -6.90 -7.48 -3.51
N ALA A 146 -6.21 -8.11 -2.54
CA ALA A 146 -4.76 -8.03 -2.47
C ALA A 146 -4.07 -8.63 -3.69
N VAL A 147 -4.45 -9.85 -4.11
CA VAL A 147 -3.86 -10.51 -5.28
C VAL A 147 -4.15 -9.74 -6.57
N PRO A 148 -5.39 -9.31 -6.87
CA PRO A 148 -5.67 -8.45 -8.01
C PRO A 148 -4.87 -7.13 -8.03
N VAL A 149 -4.72 -6.47 -6.87
CA VAL A 149 -3.93 -5.23 -6.76
C VAL A 149 -2.45 -5.48 -7.04
N LEU A 150 -1.89 -6.57 -6.52
CA LEU A 150 -0.50 -6.94 -6.80
C LEU A 150 -0.27 -7.21 -8.28
N ASN A 151 -1.17 -7.97 -8.92
CA ASN A 151 -1.09 -8.25 -10.35
C ASN A 151 -1.21 -6.95 -11.17
N GLU A 152 -2.18 -6.08 -10.84
CA GLU A 152 -2.34 -4.80 -11.53
C GLU A 152 -1.07 -3.95 -11.45
N VAL A 153 -0.41 -3.87 -10.28
CA VAL A 153 0.84 -3.12 -10.13
C VAL A 153 1.99 -3.76 -10.90
N LEU A 154 2.13 -5.08 -10.84
CA LEU A 154 3.20 -5.80 -11.55
C LEU A 154 3.03 -5.72 -13.08
N ASP A 155 1.81 -5.67 -13.58
CA ASP A 155 1.51 -5.56 -15.01
C ASP A 155 1.67 -4.12 -15.53
N THR A 156 1.50 -3.12 -14.64
CA THR A 156 1.47 -1.70 -15.04
C THR A 156 2.81 -1.00 -14.81
N TYR A 157 3.51 -1.33 -13.72
CA TYR A 157 4.69 -0.59 -13.26
C TYR A 157 5.95 -1.45 -13.21
N ASP A 158 7.07 -0.87 -13.65
CA ASP A 158 8.37 -1.52 -13.62
C ASP A 158 9.03 -1.42 -12.24
N ILE A 159 8.38 -2.00 -11.20
CA ILE A 159 8.91 -2.05 -9.84
C ILE A 159 10.03 -3.08 -9.70
N ASP A 160 10.95 -2.86 -8.74
CA ASP A 160 12.10 -3.74 -8.49
C ASP A 160 11.86 -4.72 -7.34
N GLY A 161 10.82 -4.50 -6.54
CA GLY A 161 10.48 -5.37 -5.41
C GLY A 161 9.17 -5.00 -4.74
N ILE A 162 8.75 -5.84 -3.81
CA ILE A 162 7.53 -5.67 -3.03
C ILE A 162 7.87 -5.69 -1.54
N PHE A 163 7.23 -4.80 -0.79
CA PHE A 163 7.30 -4.76 0.67
C PHE A 163 5.89 -4.76 1.26
N PHE A 164 5.61 -5.74 2.12
CA PHE A 164 4.37 -5.79 2.88
C PHE A 164 4.52 -5.12 4.22
N ASN A 165 3.79 -4.02 4.43
CA ASN A 165 3.68 -3.37 5.72
C ASN A 165 2.61 -4.09 6.57
N ALA A 166 2.85 -4.16 7.89
CA ALA A 166 1.94 -4.80 8.85
C ALA A 166 1.47 -6.21 8.41
N PRO A 167 2.37 -7.14 8.06
CA PRO A 167 2.01 -8.48 7.60
C PRO A 167 1.47 -9.37 8.74
N HIS A 168 1.54 -8.91 9.98
CA HIS A 168 1.05 -9.65 11.15
C HIS A 168 -0.46 -9.95 11.05
N TYR A 169 -0.88 -11.01 11.70
CA TYR A 169 -2.28 -11.31 11.92
C TYR A 169 -2.73 -10.82 13.30
N GLU A 170 -4.01 -10.50 13.42
CA GLU A 170 -4.67 -10.25 14.68
C GLU A 170 -5.53 -11.45 15.05
N LEU A 171 -5.67 -11.74 16.35
CA LEU A 171 -6.58 -12.78 16.80
C LEU A 171 -7.99 -12.44 16.31
N CYS A 172 -8.56 -13.32 15.50
CA CYS A 172 -9.85 -13.13 14.85
C CYS A 172 -10.82 -14.25 15.19
N HIS A 173 -12.03 -13.87 15.58
CA HIS A 173 -13.12 -14.78 15.89
C HIS A 173 -14.23 -14.76 14.82
N CYS A 174 -13.93 -14.42 13.56
CA CYS A 174 -14.84 -14.61 12.46
C CYS A 174 -15.08 -16.11 12.19
N ASP A 175 -16.10 -16.43 11.41
CA ASP A 175 -16.47 -17.84 11.20
C ASP A 175 -15.36 -18.60 10.48
N THR A 176 -14.76 -18.03 9.42
CA THR A 176 -13.62 -18.61 8.71
C THR A 176 -12.41 -18.92 9.62
N CYS A 177 -12.15 -18.09 10.63
CA CYS A 177 -11.03 -18.31 11.57
C CYS A 177 -11.35 -19.32 12.67
N LYS A 178 -12.62 -19.60 12.94
CA LYS A 178 -13.01 -20.63 13.90
C LYS A 178 -12.89 -22.03 13.34
N ASP A 179 -13.04 -22.17 12.03
CA ASP A 179 -13.03 -23.46 11.33
C ASP A 179 -11.59 -23.89 10.95
N LYS A 180 -10.57 -23.08 11.26
CA LYS A 180 -9.14 -23.34 11.03
C LYS A 180 -8.39 -23.53 12.33
#